data_cb2d021f2cbf76908056e89a3153e0f4
#
_entry.id   cb2d021f2cbf76908056e89a3153e0f4
#
_cell.length_a   1.000
_cell.length_b   1.000
_cell.length_c   1.000
_cell.angle_alpha   90.00
_cell.angle_beta   90.00
_cell.angle_gamma   90.00
#
_symmetry.space_group_name_H-M   'P 1'
#
loop_
_entity.id
_entity.type
_entity.pdbx_description
1 polymer ?
#
loop_
_entity_poly.entity_id
_entity_poly.type
_entity_poly.pdbx_seq_one_letter_code
_entity_poly.pdbx_strand_id
1 'polypeptide(L)'
;VDTEASSLTDDVDVAIYYGLGNWPGLRADKLRNEVLIPVCSPMLLNGPKPLSKPSDLKYHTLLHDMNRHDWQAWFRQCGINDINVNQGPIFSHSSLVLQAAAHGQGVALGYSVLARPDIKAGRLVCPFQEVLVSKDAYYLVCQQNHAELGKVVAFREWMLDMFAEESRSELLPG
;
A
#
# COMPACT_ATOMS: atom_id res chain seq x y z
N VAL A 1 12.63 -3.02 1.28
CA VAL A 1 11.89 -4.17 1.82
C VAL A 1 12.46 -5.39 1.12
N ASP A 2 13.28 -6.18 1.82
CA ASP A 2 13.83 -7.39 1.26
C ASP A 2 12.71 -8.42 1.10
N THR A 3 12.41 -8.77 -0.14
CA THR A 3 11.50 -9.86 -0.51
C THR A 3 12.19 -11.24 -0.45
N GLU A 4 13.48 -11.28 -0.17
CA GLU A 4 14.16 -12.53 0.11
C GLU A 4 14.13 -12.79 1.62
N ALA A 5 13.66 -13.97 2.00
CA ALA A 5 13.65 -14.47 3.35
C ALA A 5 15.08 -14.54 3.89
N SER A 6 15.63 -13.39 4.27
CA SER A 6 16.77 -13.38 5.16
C SER A 6 16.27 -14.00 6.46
N SER A 7 16.82 -15.16 6.81
CA SER A 7 16.56 -15.82 8.08
C SER A 7 16.66 -14.78 9.18
N LEU A 8 15.60 -14.69 10.02
CA LEU A 8 15.70 -13.90 11.24
C LEU A 8 16.99 -14.32 11.93
N THR A 9 17.92 -13.38 12.13
CA THR A 9 19.14 -13.66 12.85
C THR A 9 18.84 -13.94 14.31
N ASP A 10 19.63 -14.74 14.99
CA ASP A 10 19.39 -15.12 16.40
C ASP A 10 19.32 -13.93 17.36
N ASP A 11 19.82 -12.77 16.92
CA ASP A 11 19.81 -11.51 17.67
C ASP A 11 18.46 -10.77 17.59
N VAL A 12 17.52 -11.19 16.73
CA VAL A 12 16.24 -10.53 16.52
C VAL A 12 15.10 -11.43 17.02
N ASP A 13 14.39 -10.96 18.04
CA ASP A 13 13.25 -11.71 18.58
C ASP A 13 12.01 -11.66 17.67
N VAL A 14 11.72 -10.51 17.09
CA VAL A 14 10.59 -10.25 16.21
C VAL A 14 10.94 -9.27 15.08
N ALA A 15 10.30 -9.40 13.94
CA ALA A 15 10.43 -8.47 12.81
C ALA A 15 9.08 -8.25 12.12
N ILE A 16 8.98 -7.19 11.32
CA ILE A 16 7.83 -6.98 10.44
C ILE A 16 8.24 -7.30 9.01
N TYR A 17 7.57 -8.29 8.42
CA TYR A 17 7.78 -8.70 7.04
C TYR A 17 6.58 -8.32 6.18
N TYR A 18 6.85 -8.03 4.92
CA TYR A 18 5.85 -7.78 3.89
C TYR A 18 5.89 -8.91 2.86
N GLY A 19 4.74 -9.53 2.56
CA GLY A 19 4.64 -10.61 1.60
C GLY A 19 3.42 -11.50 1.80
N LEU A 20 3.53 -12.75 1.33
CA LEU A 20 2.42 -13.73 1.34
C LEU A 20 2.20 -14.44 2.69
N GLY A 21 3.07 -14.26 3.66
CA GLY A 21 2.95 -14.90 4.99
C GLY A 21 3.58 -16.29 5.10
N ASN A 22 4.31 -16.74 4.08
CA ASN A 22 4.89 -18.10 4.03
C ASN A 22 6.41 -18.03 4.12
N TRP A 23 6.95 -18.05 5.33
CA TRP A 23 8.40 -18.08 5.57
C TRP A 23 8.75 -19.34 6.37
N PRO A 24 9.47 -20.30 5.77
CA PRO A 24 9.83 -21.55 6.44
C PRO A 24 10.59 -21.29 7.77
N GLY A 25 10.18 -21.99 8.84
CA GLY A 25 10.80 -21.87 10.15
C GLY A 25 10.37 -20.66 10.98
N LEU A 26 9.55 -19.77 10.42
CA LEU A 26 9.01 -18.62 11.13
C LEU A 26 7.52 -18.81 11.46
N ARG A 27 7.12 -18.31 12.61
CA ARG A 27 5.73 -18.00 12.91
C ARG A 27 5.42 -16.63 12.34
N ALA A 28 4.32 -16.51 11.60
CA ALA A 28 3.88 -15.26 10.98
C ALA A 28 2.44 -14.96 11.40
N ASP A 29 2.26 -13.89 12.16
CA ASP A 29 0.95 -13.39 12.58
C ASP A 29 0.61 -12.15 11.73
N LYS A 30 -0.49 -12.23 10.97
CA LYS A 30 -0.89 -11.18 10.03
C LYS A 30 -1.35 -9.93 10.78
N LEU A 31 -0.74 -8.80 10.48
CA LEU A 31 -1.09 -7.49 11.05
C LEU A 31 -2.19 -6.80 10.23
N ARG A 32 -1.96 -6.63 8.94
CA ARG A 32 -2.94 -5.99 8.04
C ARG A 32 -2.69 -6.33 6.58
N ASN A 33 -3.77 -6.27 5.78
CA ASN A 33 -3.64 -6.26 4.33
C ASN A 33 -3.10 -4.90 3.86
N GLU A 34 -2.30 -4.91 2.81
CA GLU A 34 -1.96 -3.67 2.12
C GLU A 34 -3.00 -3.36 1.05
N VAL A 35 -3.28 -2.08 0.90
CA VAL A 35 -4.26 -1.57 -0.04
C VAL A 35 -3.60 -0.47 -0.86
N LEU A 36 -3.69 -0.59 -2.18
CA LEU A 36 -3.28 0.47 -3.10
C LEU A 36 -4.49 1.33 -3.44
N ILE A 37 -4.31 2.63 -3.35
CA ILE A 37 -5.32 3.64 -3.60
C ILE A 37 -4.86 4.60 -4.70
N PRO A 38 -5.75 5.01 -5.63
CA PRO A 38 -5.44 6.10 -6.54
C PRO A 38 -5.24 7.39 -5.75
N VAL A 39 -4.12 8.07 -5.98
CA VAL A 39 -3.80 9.35 -5.34
C VAL A 39 -3.24 10.34 -6.34
N CYS A 40 -3.59 11.61 -6.16
CA CYS A 40 -3.08 12.70 -7.00
C CYS A 40 -3.05 14.02 -6.23
N SER A 41 -2.40 15.02 -6.80
CA SER A 41 -2.51 16.41 -6.31
C SER A 41 -3.96 16.90 -6.43
N PRO A 42 -4.48 17.68 -5.45
CA PRO A 42 -5.79 18.33 -5.54
C PRO A 42 -5.98 19.17 -6.82
N MET A 43 -4.90 19.68 -7.39
CA MET A 43 -4.92 20.45 -8.63
C MET A 43 -5.53 19.70 -9.81
N LEU A 44 -5.43 18.36 -9.84
CA LEU A 44 -5.94 17.55 -10.94
C LEU A 44 -7.46 17.36 -10.88
N LEU A 45 -8.09 17.58 -9.73
CA LEU A 45 -9.53 17.41 -9.59
C LEU A 45 -10.31 18.47 -10.37
N ASN A 46 -9.79 19.69 -10.41
CA ASN A 46 -10.48 20.86 -10.99
C ASN A 46 -9.71 21.46 -12.19
N GLY A 47 -8.79 20.71 -12.78
CA GLY A 47 -8.01 21.12 -13.94
C GLY A 47 -8.82 21.11 -15.25
N PRO A 48 -8.17 21.41 -16.38
CA PRO A 48 -8.82 21.40 -17.72
C PRO A 48 -9.43 20.05 -18.12
N LYS A 49 -8.98 18.98 -17.50
CA LYS A 49 -9.49 17.62 -17.62
C LYS A 49 -9.80 17.12 -16.22
N PRO A 50 -11.02 17.36 -15.70
CA PRO A 50 -11.37 16.99 -14.34
C PRO A 50 -11.28 15.47 -14.13
N LEU A 51 -10.83 15.06 -12.93
CA LEU A 51 -10.69 13.67 -12.54
C LEU A 51 -11.88 13.31 -11.63
N SER A 52 -13.02 12.96 -12.25
CA SER A 52 -14.30 12.73 -11.55
C SER A 52 -14.68 11.26 -11.43
N LYS A 53 -14.18 10.42 -12.33
CA LYS A 53 -14.45 8.97 -12.39
C LYS A 53 -13.24 8.21 -12.93
N PRO A 54 -13.12 6.91 -12.63
CA PRO A 54 -11.98 6.10 -13.06
C PRO A 54 -11.62 6.17 -14.55
N SER A 55 -12.64 6.26 -15.45
CA SER A 55 -12.40 6.35 -16.89
C SER A 55 -11.76 7.67 -17.34
N ASP A 56 -11.72 8.70 -16.49
CA ASP A 56 -11.08 9.97 -16.83
C ASP A 56 -9.54 9.87 -16.77
N LEU A 57 -9.01 8.80 -16.14
CA LEU A 57 -7.58 8.49 -16.10
C LEU A 57 -6.93 8.39 -17.47
N LYS A 58 -7.71 8.12 -18.53
CA LYS A 58 -7.22 8.15 -19.93
C LYS A 58 -6.65 9.51 -20.36
N TYR A 59 -6.99 10.57 -19.66
CA TYR A 59 -6.51 11.93 -19.95
C TYR A 59 -5.34 12.36 -19.06
N HIS A 60 -4.91 11.50 -18.13
CA HIS A 60 -3.88 11.78 -17.15
C HIS A 60 -2.70 10.83 -17.28
N THR A 61 -1.53 11.28 -16.84
CA THR A 61 -0.35 10.44 -16.76
C THR A 61 -0.50 9.45 -15.62
N LEU A 62 -0.36 8.16 -15.91
CA LEU A 62 -0.28 7.12 -14.89
C LEU A 62 1.16 7.06 -14.37
N LEU A 63 1.33 7.16 -13.06
CA LEU A 63 2.62 7.02 -12.40
C LEU A 63 2.69 5.60 -11.83
N HIS A 64 3.78 4.88 -12.14
CA HIS A 64 3.93 3.47 -11.79
C HIS A 64 4.97 3.31 -10.69
N ASP A 65 4.64 2.52 -9.69
CA ASP A 65 5.55 2.10 -8.63
C ASP A 65 6.17 0.75 -9.00
N MET A 66 7.47 0.73 -9.26
CA MET A 66 8.30 -0.43 -9.58
C MET A 66 7.85 -1.26 -10.80
N ASN A 67 6.56 -1.35 -11.08
CA ASN A 67 6.00 -2.17 -12.16
C ASN A 67 4.72 -1.53 -12.74
N ARG A 68 4.15 -2.15 -13.78
CA ARG A 68 2.91 -1.69 -14.43
C ARG A 68 1.68 -2.56 -14.12
N HIS A 69 1.87 -3.65 -13.36
CA HIS A 69 0.83 -4.65 -13.15
C HIS A 69 -0.29 -4.15 -12.23
N ASP A 70 0.01 -3.24 -11.30
CA ASP A 70 -0.95 -2.75 -10.32
C ASP A 70 -2.05 -1.94 -11.00
N TRP A 71 -1.70 -1.01 -11.90
CA TRP A 71 -2.69 -0.28 -12.68
C TRP A 71 -3.52 -1.21 -13.57
N GLN A 72 -2.91 -2.23 -14.18
CA GLN A 72 -3.64 -3.22 -14.97
C GLN A 72 -4.64 -3.99 -14.13
N ALA A 73 -4.27 -4.40 -12.93
CA ALA A 73 -5.14 -5.09 -11.99
C ALA A 73 -6.29 -4.19 -11.52
N TRP A 74 -5.98 -2.94 -11.18
CA TRP A 74 -6.97 -1.96 -10.73
C TRP A 74 -8.00 -1.64 -11.82
N PHE A 75 -7.59 -1.38 -13.06
CA PHE A 75 -8.51 -1.13 -14.17
C PHE A 75 -9.39 -2.34 -14.47
N ARG A 76 -8.83 -3.54 -14.41
CA ARG A 76 -9.61 -4.78 -14.58
C ARG A 76 -10.70 -4.89 -13.52
N GLN A 77 -10.39 -4.58 -12.27
CA GLN A 77 -11.37 -4.57 -11.18
C GLN A 77 -12.46 -3.51 -11.39
N CYS A 78 -12.12 -2.35 -11.95
CA CYS A 78 -13.07 -1.29 -12.30
C CYS A 78 -13.86 -1.57 -13.60
N GLY A 79 -13.59 -2.68 -14.31
CA GLY A 79 -14.24 -2.99 -15.60
C GLY A 79 -13.81 -2.08 -16.75
N ILE A 80 -12.63 -1.44 -16.65
CA ILE A 80 -12.10 -0.50 -17.64
C ILE A 80 -11.00 -1.19 -18.44
N ASN A 81 -11.16 -1.27 -19.79
CA ASN A 81 -10.23 -1.98 -20.66
C ASN A 81 -9.64 -1.12 -21.78
N ASP A 82 -10.02 0.15 -21.87
CA ASP A 82 -9.67 1.06 -22.97
C ASP A 82 -8.54 2.05 -22.59
N ILE A 83 -7.87 1.85 -21.44
CA ILE A 83 -6.77 2.68 -21.00
C ILE A 83 -5.44 1.96 -21.19
N ASN A 84 -4.50 2.65 -21.86
CA ASN A 84 -3.16 2.10 -22.09
C ASN A 84 -2.30 2.23 -20.83
N VAL A 85 -2.17 1.15 -20.06
CA VAL A 85 -1.37 1.07 -18.84
C VAL A 85 0.15 1.02 -19.10
N ASN A 86 0.58 0.89 -20.36
CA ASN A 86 2.00 0.81 -20.69
C ASN A 86 2.68 2.17 -20.87
N GLN A 87 1.93 3.26 -20.67
CA GLN A 87 2.44 4.63 -20.73
C GLN A 87 2.68 5.19 -19.34
N GLY A 88 3.53 6.22 -19.27
CA GLY A 88 3.90 6.90 -18.04
C GLY A 88 5.21 6.39 -17.43
N PRO A 89 5.82 7.18 -16.54
CA PRO A 89 7.08 6.83 -15.87
C PRO A 89 6.91 5.72 -14.85
N ILE A 90 7.98 4.92 -14.69
CA ILE A 90 8.11 3.96 -13.60
C ILE A 90 9.14 4.50 -12.61
N PHE A 91 8.80 4.50 -11.34
CA PHE A 91 9.67 4.92 -10.25
C PHE A 91 10.24 3.68 -9.53
N SER A 92 11.46 3.78 -9.07
CA SER A 92 12.13 2.70 -8.35
C SER A 92 11.77 2.61 -6.86
N HIS A 93 11.03 3.62 -6.33
CA HIS A 93 10.65 3.68 -4.92
C HIS A 93 9.28 4.33 -4.76
N SER A 94 8.45 3.75 -3.91
CA SER A 94 7.09 4.21 -3.63
C SER A 94 7.03 5.68 -3.14
N SER A 95 8.03 6.13 -2.39
CA SER A 95 8.11 7.52 -1.94
C SER A 95 8.26 8.52 -3.10
N LEU A 96 8.98 8.13 -4.16
CA LEU A 96 9.19 8.99 -5.33
C LEU A 96 7.92 9.11 -6.18
N VAL A 97 7.17 8.01 -6.34
CA VAL A 97 5.91 8.06 -7.07
C VAL A 97 4.87 8.92 -6.36
N LEU A 98 4.80 8.85 -5.02
CA LEU A 98 3.91 9.71 -4.23
C LEU A 98 4.31 11.19 -4.31
N GLN A 99 5.61 11.51 -4.26
CA GLN A 99 6.10 12.88 -4.47
C GLN A 99 5.74 13.41 -5.85
N ALA A 100 5.92 12.61 -6.90
CA ALA A 100 5.54 13.00 -8.27
C ALA A 100 4.04 13.28 -8.36
N ALA A 101 3.19 12.44 -7.74
CA ALA A 101 1.75 12.65 -7.67
C ALA A 101 1.40 13.95 -6.92
N ALA A 102 2.03 14.21 -5.77
CA ALA A 102 1.81 15.43 -4.99
C ALA A 102 2.19 16.71 -5.75
N HIS A 103 3.20 16.63 -6.62
CA HIS A 103 3.59 17.73 -7.52
C HIS A 103 2.73 17.82 -8.80
N GLY A 104 1.65 17.07 -8.91
CA GLY A 104 0.71 17.17 -10.04
C GLY A 104 1.22 16.55 -11.35
N GLN A 105 2.26 15.70 -11.32
CA GLN A 105 2.81 15.07 -12.53
C GLN A 105 1.91 13.97 -13.10
N GLY A 106 0.92 13.50 -12.32
CA GLY A 106 -0.02 12.48 -12.72
C GLY A 106 -0.75 11.85 -11.53
N VAL A 107 -1.35 10.70 -11.77
CA VAL A 107 -2.06 9.91 -10.77
C VAL A 107 -1.25 8.65 -10.47
N ALA A 108 -1.02 8.37 -9.19
CA ALA A 108 -0.33 7.17 -8.71
C ALA A 108 -1.32 6.19 -8.09
N LEU A 109 -1.01 4.89 -8.19
CA LEU A 109 -1.54 3.89 -7.28
C LEU A 109 -0.56 3.77 -6.11
N GLY A 110 -0.90 4.42 -5.01
CA GLY A 110 -0.03 4.48 -3.83
C GLY A 110 -0.44 3.49 -2.76
N TYR A 111 0.53 2.91 -2.07
CA TYR A 111 0.28 2.15 -0.86
C TYR A 111 -0.37 3.05 0.20
N SER A 112 -1.52 2.63 0.72
CA SER A 112 -2.36 3.46 1.61
C SER A 112 -1.61 3.94 2.84
N VAL A 113 -0.79 3.10 3.44
CA VAL A 113 0.04 3.42 4.62
C VAL A 113 1.02 4.55 4.30
N LEU A 114 1.68 4.50 3.13
CA LEU A 114 2.67 5.50 2.73
C LEU A 114 2.03 6.82 2.27
N ALA A 115 0.84 6.75 1.65
CA ALA A 115 0.14 7.94 1.16
C ALA A 115 -0.56 8.74 2.26
N ARG A 116 -0.93 8.10 3.38
CA ARG A 116 -1.72 8.69 4.47
C ARG A 116 -1.16 10.02 5.02
N PRO A 117 0.15 10.18 5.30
CA PRO A 117 0.69 11.46 5.78
C PRO A 117 0.46 12.61 4.80
N ASP A 118 0.61 12.36 3.50
CA ASP A 118 0.41 13.36 2.45
C ASP A 118 -1.08 13.68 2.24
N ILE A 119 -1.95 12.69 2.40
CA ILE A 119 -3.41 12.90 2.36
C ILE A 119 -3.85 13.73 3.57
N LYS A 120 -3.40 13.40 4.78
CA LYS A 120 -3.69 14.21 5.98
C LYS A 120 -3.18 15.64 5.89
N ALA A 121 -2.05 15.85 5.22
CA ALA A 121 -1.47 17.16 4.99
C ALA A 121 -2.10 17.92 3.78
N GLY A 122 -3.06 17.32 3.08
CA GLY A 122 -3.72 17.91 1.91
C GLY A 122 -2.85 18.02 0.65
N ARG A 123 -1.67 17.37 0.63
CA ARG A 123 -0.80 17.33 -0.55
C ARG A 123 -1.28 16.32 -1.60
N LEU A 124 -1.91 15.24 -1.12
CA LEU A 124 -2.56 14.23 -1.95
C LEU A 124 -4.04 14.13 -1.62
N VAL A 125 -4.83 13.70 -2.60
CA VAL A 125 -6.24 13.34 -2.45
C VAL A 125 -6.51 12.02 -3.14
N CYS A 126 -7.52 11.29 -2.67
CA CYS A 126 -8.04 10.10 -3.34
C CYS A 126 -9.18 10.56 -4.27
N PRO A 127 -9.01 10.53 -5.59
CA PRO A 127 -10.06 10.95 -6.51
C PRO A 127 -11.21 9.96 -6.61
N PHE A 128 -11.00 8.69 -6.22
CA PHE A 128 -11.96 7.59 -6.34
C PHE A 128 -12.01 6.77 -5.05
N GLN A 129 -13.10 6.01 -4.89
CA GLN A 129 -13.28 5.08 -3.75
C GLN A 129 -12.76 3.66 -4.05
N GLU A 130 -12.55 3.35 -5.32
CA GLU A 130 -12.06 2.05 -5.77
C GLU A 130 -10.61 1.84 -5.34
N VAL A 131 -10.37 0.76 -4.62
CA VAL A 131 -9.07 0.38 -4.09
C VAL A 131 -8.64 -0.98 -4.65
N LEU A 132 -7.33 -1.23 -4.73
CA LEU A 132 -6.79 -2.54 -5.07
C LEU A 132 -6.21 -3.19 -3.81
N VAL A 133 -6.81 -4.29 -3.35
CA VAL A 133 -6.27 -5.06 -2.23
C VAL A 133 -5.08 -5.87 -2.73
N SER A 134 -3.90 -5.66 -2.14
CA SER A 134 -2.71 -6.45 -2.43
C SER A 134 -2.88 -7.89 -1.96
N LYS A 135 -2.23 -8.82 -2.66
CA LYS A 135 -2.06 -10.21 -2.18
C LYS A 135 -1.10 -10.27 -1.01
N ASP A 136 -0.15 -9.36 -0.97
CA ASP A 136 0.82 -9.23 0.11
C ASP A 136 0.23 -8.46 1.29
N ALA A 137 0.71 -8.80 2.48
CA ALA A 137 0.28 -8.18 3.73
C ALA A 137 1.48 -7.97 4.65
N TYR A 138 1.30 -7.16 5.68
CA TYR A 138 2.27 -7.01 6.75
C TYR A 138 2.06 -8.10 7.80
N TYR A 139 3.15 -8.71 8.23
CA TYR A 139 3.17 -9.76 9.24
C TYR A 139 4.19 -9.45 10.32
N LEU A 140 3.82 -9.72 11.57
CA LEU A 140 4.77 -9.87 12.65
C LEU A 140 5.34 -11.29 12.57
N VAL A 141 6.66 -11.41 12.48
CA VAL A 141 7.32 -12.71 12.38
C VAL A 141 8.30 -12.91 13.52
N CYS A 142 8.43 -14.15 13.97
CA CYS A 142 9.45 -14.59 14.93
C CYS A 142 9.90 -16.01 14.58
N GLN A 143 11.04 -16.43 15.10
CA GLN A 143 11.43 -17.84 15.00
C GLN A 143 10.40 -18.73 15.69
N GLN A 144 10.08 -19.88 15.09
CA GLN A 144 9.06 -20.82 15.61
C GLN A 144 9.35 -21.26 17.06
N ASN A 145 10.63 -21.46 17.40
CA ASN A 145 11.07 -21.84 18.75
C ASN A 145 11.01 -20.68 19.77
N HIS A 146 10.93 -19.42 19.31
CA HIS A 146 10.81 -18.23 20.16
C HIS A 146 9.36 -17.77 20.34
N ALA A 147 8.41 -18.37 19.61
CA ALA A 147 7.03 -17.89 19.53
C ALA A 147 6.30 -17.83 20.87
N GLU A 148 6.69 -18.67 21.83
CA GLU A 148 6.09 -18.78 23.17
C GLU A 148 6.93 -18.09 24.27
N LEU A 149 8.01 -17.39 23.92
CA LEU A 149 8.74 -16.58 24.89
C LEU A 149 7.87 -15.42 25.39
N GLY A 150 7.82 -15.19 26.69
CA GLY A 150 6.91 -14.20 27.30
C GLY A 150 7.03 -12.80 26.68
N LYS A 151 8.26 -12.34 26.37
CA LYS A 151 8.50 -11.06 25.70
C LYS A 151 7.93 -11.01 24.26
N VAL A 152 8.01 -12.13 23.51
CA VAL A 152 7.49 -12.23 22.15
C VAL A 152 5.97 -12.28 22.17
N VAL A 153 5.38 -13.04 23.09
CA VAL A 153 3.92 -13.12 23.27
C VAL A 153 3.36 -11.74 23.61
N ALA A 154 3.91 -11.07 24.61
CA ALA A 154 3.42 -9.75 25.04
C ALA A 154 3.51 -8.70 23.91
N PHE A 155 4.62 -8.67 23.17
CA PHE A 155 4.78 -7.74 22.05
C PHE A 155 3.83 -8.06 20.90
N ARG A 156 3.64 -9.36 20.58
CA ARG A 156 2.72 -9.81 19.55
C ARG A 156 1.27 -9.42 19.85
N GLU A 157 0.79 -9.68 21.07
CA GLU A 157 -0.56 -9.32 21.48
C GLU A 157 -0.78 -7.81 21.40
N TRP A 158 0.14 -7.03 21.93
CA TRP A 158 0.09 -5.57 21.84
C TRP A 158 0.03 -5.07 20.40
N MET A 159 0.85 -5.61 19.50
CA MET A 159 0.85 -5.22 18.08
C MET A 159 -0.47 -5.58 17.40
N LEU A 160 -0.99 -6.79 17.63
CA LEU A 160 -2.25 -7.22 17.04
C LEU A 160 -3.43 -6.36 17.50
N ASP A 161 -3.46 -5.99 18.79
CA ASP A 161 -4.49 -5.11 19.35
C ASP A 161 -4.41 -3.71 18.73
N MET A 162 -3.21 -3.13 18.63
CA MET A 162 -3.01 -1.83 18.00
C MET A 162 -3.53 -1.79 16.55
N PHE A 163 -3.18 -2.79 15.74
CA PHE A 163 -3.64 -2.85 14.35
C PHE A 163 -5.14 -3.13 14.23
N ALA A 164 -5.72 -3.88 15.17
CA ALA A 164 -7.16 -4.10 15.24
C ALA A 164 -7.93 -2.80 15.58
N GLU A 165 -7.42 -1.99 16.51
CA GLU A 165 -8.00 -0.69 16.85
C GLU A 165 -7.91 0.31 15.70
N GLU A 166 -6.75 0.37 15.02
CA GLU A 166 -6.56 1.23 13.85
C GLU A 166 -7.56 0.87 12.74
N SER A 167 -7.73 -0.42 12.46
CA SER A 167 -8.68 -0.90 11.44
C SER A 167 -10.13 -0.55 11.78
N ARG A 168 -10.51 -0.54 13.06
CA ARG A 168 -11.85 -0.10 13.50
C ARG A 168 -12.05 1.40 13.33
N SER A 169 -11.02 2.21 13.60
CA SER A 169 -11.10 3.67 13.45
C SER A 169 -11.18 4.11 11.99
N GLU A 170 -10.67 3.31 11.05
CA GLU A 170 -10.77 3.56 9.61
C GLU A 170 -12.15 3.27 9.03
N LEU A 171 -12.95 2.43 9.69
CA LEU A 171 -14.31 2.08 9.27
C LEU A 171 -15.39 3.05 9.76
N LEU A 172 -15.04 3.99 10.64
CA LEU A 172 -15.97 5.03 11.12
C LEU A 172 -15.71 6.30 10.30
N PRO A 173 -16.67 6.72 9.42
CA PRO A 173 -16.60 8.02 8.77
C PRO A 173 -16.69 9.11 9.83
N GLY A 174 -15.69 10.00 9.89
CA GLY A 174 -15.76 11.24 10.65
C GLY A 174 -16.67 12.26 9.98
#